data_0fc1317c46555eff319d81e15ac88255
#
_entry.id   0fc1317c46555eff319d81e15ac88255
#
_cell.length_a   1.000
_cell.length_b   1.000
_cell.length_c   1.000
_cell.angle_alpha   90.00
_cell.angle_beta   90.00
_cell.angle_gamma   90.00
#
_symmetry.space_group_name_H-M   'P 1'
#
loop_
_entity.id
_entity.type
_entity.pdbx_description
1 polymer ?
#
loop_
_entity_poly.entity_id
_entity_poly.type
_entity_poly.pdbx_seq_one_letter_code
_entity_poly.pdbx_strand_id
1 'polypeptide(L)'
;ACLVGSEMCIRDRLKHTAIFPASHYVVPKEKLLIAAENIRAELKEQVDYFKSEDKLLEAQRISERTNFDVEMMLETGFCSGIENYSRHLEGRAPGTMPCTLMDYFPEDFLIIVDESHITIPQIRGMYFGDRSRKTTLVDYGFRLPSALDNRPLNFEEFESKINQMMFVSATPSVYEAEHELNRVEQIIRPTGLLDPEISVRPVTGQIDDLLSEVNKETAKKNKVLITTLTKRMAEDLTIYLKENGVRVRYLHSDIDTLERAEIIRDMRMDVFDVLVGINLLRAVSYTHLRA
;
A
#
# COMPACT_ATOMS: atom_id res chain seq x y z
N ALA A 1 16.17 -30.33 -8.16
CA ALA A 1 17.26 -29.92 -7.28
C ALA A 1 16.94 -28.59 -6.57
N CYS A 2 16.38 -27.59 -7.29
CA CYS A 2 16.03 -26.29 -6.67
C CYS A 2 14.92 -26.36 -5.64
N LEU A 3 13.93 -27.24 -5.82
CA LEU A 3 12.83 -27.43 -4.86
C LEU A 3 13.33 -28.03 -3.54
N VAL A 4 14.32 -28.93 -3.59
CA VAL A 4 14.94 -29.51 -2.40
C VAL A 4 15.72 -28.44 -1.62
N GLY A 5 16.41 -27.54 -2.30
CA GLY A 5 17.11 -26.42 -1.67
C GLY A 5 16.18 -25.42 -0.98
N SER A 6 15.04 -25.08 -1.62
CA SER A 6 14.05 -24.19 -1.02
C SER A 6 13.31 -24.82 0.17
N GLU A 7 13.00 -26.11 0.13
CA GLU A 7 12.43 -26.81 1.28
C GLU A 7 13.43 -26.91 2.44
N MET A 8 14.70 -27.10 2.20
CA MET A 8 15.74 -27.07 3.24
C MET A 8 15.81 -25.69 3.90
N CYS A 9 15.81 -24.61 3.14
CA CYS A 9 15.81 -23.25 3.70
C CYS A 9 14.57 -22.93 4.55
N ILE A 10 13.42 -23.47 4.21
CA ILE A 10 12.18 -23.24 4.97
C ILE A 10 12.11 -24.12 6.23
N ARG A 11 12.76 -25.28 6.26
CA ARG A 11 12.64 -26.28 7.34
C ARG A 11 13.92 -26.47 8.15
N ASP A 12 14.96 -25.70 7.88
CA ASP A 12 16.20 -25.80 8.62
C ASP A 12 16.00 -25.52 10.10
N ARG A 13 16.58 -26.39 10.94
CA ARG A 13 16.60 -26.22 12.38
C ARG A 13 17.89 -25.53 12.79
N LEU A 14 17.77 -24.28 13.18
CA LEU A 14 18.87 -23.50 13.73
C LEU A 14 19.04 -23.85 15.21
N LYS A 15 20.30 -23.95 15.67
CA LYS A 15 20.60 -24.12 17.11
C LYS A 15 20.29 -22.85 17.89
N HIS A 16 20.47 -21.70 17.28
CA HIS A 16 20.21 -20.38 17.81
C HIS A 16 19.69 -19.48 16.71
N THR A 17 18.73 -18.63 17.03
CA THR A 17 18.24 -17.54 16.17
C THR A 17 17.98 -16.32 17.02
N ALA A 18 18.27 -15.14 16.49
CA ALA A 18 17.91 -13.87 17.10
C ALA A 18 16.64 -13.35 16.42
N ILE A 19 15.61 -13.09 17.23
CA ILE A 19 14.36 -12.46 16.78
C ILE A 19 14.39 -11.03 17.28
N PHE A 20 14.52 -10.09 16.34
CA PHE A 20 14.56 -8.67 16.67
C PHE A 20 13.12 -8.09 16.63
N PRO A 21 12.79 -7.11 17.51
CA PRO A 21 11.53 -6.40 17.42
C PRO A 21 11.44 -5.65 16.08
N ALA A 22 10.24 -5.55 15.52
CA ALA A 22 9.96 -4.81 14.28
C ALA A 22 9.90 -3.29 14.55
N SER A 23 10.91 -2.75 15.26
CA SER A 23 11.02 -1.33 15.56
C SER A 23 11.98 -0.66 14.58
N HIS A 24 11.50 0.43 13.95
CA HIS A 24 12.32 1.22 13.03
C HIS A 24 13.18 2.23 13.80
N TYR A 25 14.34 2.57 13.21
CA TYR A 25 15.24 3.63 13.70
C TYR A 25 15.79 3.41 15.12
N VAL A 26 15.97 2.16 15.52
CA VAL A 26 16.70 1.83 16.76
C VAL A 26 18.19 2.06 16.51
N VAL A 27 18.74 3.07 17.15
CA VAL A 27 20.15 3.46 17.01
C VAL A 27 20.86 3.44 18.35
N PRO A 28 22.20 3.22 18.41
CA PRO A 28 22.98 3.34 19.62
C PRO A 28 22.83 4.72 20.27
N LYS A 29 22.90 4.76 21.61
CA LYS A 29 22.71 6.00 22.40
C LYS A 29 23.63 7.14 21.95
N GLU A 30 24.86 6.83 21.58
CA GLU A 30 25.83 7.82 21.10
C GLU A 30 25.36 8.50 19.81
N LYS A 31 24.87 7.71 18.84
CA LYS A 31 24.31 8.24 17.59
C LYS A 31 23.02 9.04 17.84
N LEU A 32 22.21 8.61 18.81
CA LEU A 32 20.99 9.33 19.18
C LEU A 32 21.30 10.72 19.74
N LEU A 33 22.34 10.85 20.56
CA LEU A 33 22.79 12.15 21.09
C LEU A 33 23.21 13.11 19.96
N ILE A 34 24.03 12.62 19.02
CA ILE A 34 24.46 13.42 17.87
C ILE A 34 23.25 13.82 17.00
N ALA A 35 22.32 12.89 16.76
CA ALA A 35 21.11 13.18 16.03
C ALA A 35 20.25 14.26 16.74
N ALA A 36 20.12 14.18 18.06
CA ALA A 36 19.37 15.17 18.84
C ALA A 36 19.99 16.59 18.76
N GLU A 37 21.33 16.69 18.76
CA GLU A 37 22.02 17.96 18.57
C GLU A 37 21.77 18.54 17.17
N ASN A 38 21.87 17.71 16.14
CA ASN A 38 21.61 18.12 14.75
C ASN A 38 20.13 18.53 14.53
N ILE A 39 19.18 17.82 15.14
CA ILE A 39 17.75 18.18 15.11
C ILE A 39 17.51 19.53 15.77
N ARG A 40 18.14 19.79 16.92
CA ARG A 40 18.02 21.08 17.61
C ARG A 40 18.64 22.24 16.82
N ALA A 41 19.75 21.98 16.14
CA ALA A 41 20.38 22.98 15.25
C ALA A 41 19.44 23.32 14.08
N GLU A 42 18.89 22.33 13.39
CA GLU A 42 17.93 22.54 12.31
C GLU A 42 16.65 23.23 12.81
N LEU A 43 16.17 22.85 14.01
CA LEU A 43 15.01 23.48 14.63
C LEU A 43 15.24 25.00 14.82
N LYS A 44 16.41 25.35 15.32
CA LYS A 44 16.77 26.77 15.53
C LYS A 44 16.74 27.56 14.23
N GLU A 45 17.36 27.01 13.17
CA GLU A 45 17.34 27.63 11.84
C GLU A 45 15.92 27.79 11.30
N GLN A 46 15.08 26.78 11.45
CA GLN A 46 13.70 26.80 10.96
C GLN A 46 12.81 27.76 11.77
N VAL A 47 13.01 27.87 13.08
CA VAL A 47 12.29 28.83 13.93
C VAL A 47 12.69 30.26 13.56
N ASP A 48 13.98 30.51 13.35
CA ASP A 48 14.48 31.83 12.95
C ASP A 48 13.93 32.22 11.56
N TYR A 49 13.88 31.27 10.63
CA TYR A 49 13.24 31.45 9.32
C TYR A 49 11.76 31.82 9.46
N PHE A 50 10.96 31.07 10.21
CA PHE A 50 9.54 31.37 10.40
C PHE A 50 9.30 32.74 11.06
N LYS A 51 10.14 33.11 12.02
CA LYS A 51 10.07 34.44 12.64
C LYS A 51 10.39 35.56 11.65
N SER A 52 11.35 35.37 10.74
CA SER A 52 11.69 36.35 9.72
C SER A 52 10.58 36.53 8.69
N GLU A 53 9.75 35.53 8.48
CA GLU A 53 8.57 35.54 7.60
C GLU A 53 7.27 35.92 8.33
N ASP A 54 7.35 36.36 9.57
CA ASP A 54 6.20 36.70 10.45
C ASP A 54 5.21 35.55 10.70
N LYS A 55 5.69 34.31 10.58
CA LYS A 55 4.94 33.07 10.80
C LYS A 55 5.12 32.57 12.24
N LEU A 56 4.62 33.34 13.21
CA LEU A 56 4.85 33.08 14.62
C LEU A 56 4.17 31.80 15.13
N LEU A 57 3.02 31.45 14.55
CA LEU A 57 2.27 30.25 14.93
C LEU A 57 3.01 28.98 14.47
N GLU A 58 3.56 29.00 13.26
CA GLU A 58 4.39 27.92 12.72
C GLU A 58 5.68 27.75 13.51
N ALA A 59 6.31 28.86 13.88
CA ALA A 59 7.52 28.87 14.72
C ALA A 59 7.26 28.23 16.10
N GLN A 60 6.15 28.57 16.75
CA GLN A 60 5.77 28.00 18.03
C GLN A 60 5.47 26.49 17.88
N ARG A 61 4.65 26.14 16.91
CA ARG A 61 4.24 24.75 16.67
C ARG A 61 5.42 23.82 16.43
N ILE A 62 6.34 24.20 15.55
CA ILE A 62 7.51 23.36 15.24
C ILE A 62 8.45 23.27 16.46
N SER A 63 8.59 24.37 17.23
CA SER A 63 9.42 24.40 18.41
C SER A 63 8.89 23.45 19.49
N GLU A 64 7.61 23.56 19.84
CA GLU A 64 6.97 22.69 20.84
C GLU A 64 7.05 21.22 20.45
N ARG A 65 6.66 20.90 19.21
CA ARG A 65 6.64 19.53 18.71
C ARG A 65 8.03 18.90 18.68
N THR A 66 9.00 19.59 18.12
CA THR A 66 10.35 19.05 17.96
C THR A 66 11.07 18.88 19.31
N ASN A 67 10.92 19.82 20.23
CA ASN A 67 11.50 19.70 21.56
C ASN A 67 10.92 18.50 22.32
N PHE A 68 9.60 18.32 22.27
CA PHE A 68 8.94 17.15 22.85
C PHE A 68 9.42 15.85 22.22
N ASP A 69 9.50 15.77 20.89
CA ASP A 69 9.96 14.57 20.18
C ASP A 69 11.43 14.24 20.54
N VAL A 70 12.30 15.24 20.64
CA VAL A 70 13.70 15.05 21.05
C VAL A 70 13.82 14.58 22.49
N GLU A 71 13.03 15.13 23.43
CA GLU A 71 12.99 14.69 24.82
C GLU A 71 12.55 13.24 24.92
N MET A 72 11.47 12.87 24.23
CA MET A 72 11.00 11.48 24.17
C MET A 72 12.04 10.53 23.58
N MET A 73 12.74 10.91 22.52
CA MET A 73 13.82 10.11 21.95
C MET A 73 14.97 9.89 22.93
N LEU A 74 15.36 10.91 23.67
CA LEU A 74 16.46 10.81 24.64
C LEU A 74 16.11 9.97 25.86
N GLU A 75 14.86 10.04 26.34
CA GLU A 75 14.40 9.33 27.54
C GLU A 75 14.00 7.87 27.23
N THR A 76 13.28 7.65 26.14
CA THR A 76 12.69 6.33 25.81
C THR A 76 13.34 5.63 24.61
N GLY A 77 14.19 6.33 23.86
CA GLY A 77 14.73 5.84 22.59
C GLY A 77 13.76 5.93 21.40
N PHE A 78 12.57 6.49 21.59
CA PHE A 78 11.51 6.53 20.58
C PHE A 78 10.64 7.79 20.71
N CYS A 79 10.08 8.25 19.59
CA CYS A 79 8.99 9.23 19.57
C CYS A 79 7.99 8.87 18.46
N SER A 80 6.77 9.40 18.57
CA SER A 80 5.77 9.23 17.52
C SER A 80 6.16 10.01 16.27
N GLY A 81 6.33 9.33 15.14
CA GLY A 81 6.81 9.92 13.88
C GLY A 81 8.34 10.03 13.80
N ILE A 82 9.06 9.17 14.51
CA ILE A 82 10.54 9.11 14.52
C ILE A 82 11.14 9.06 13.11
N GLU A 83 10.41 8.50 12.14
CA GLU A 83 10.81 8.44 10.73
C GLU A 83 11.05 9.82 10.10
N ASN A 84 10.43 10.88 10.63
CA ASN A 84 10.64 12.24 10.14
C ASN A 84 12.03 12.78 10.48
N TYR A 85 12.74 12.14 11.39
CA TYR A 85 14.10 12.46 11.79
C TYR A 85 15.13 11.46 11.23
N SER A 86 14.73 10.57 10.30
CA SER A 86 15.56 9.49 9.77
C SER A 86 16.91 9.97 9.24
N ARG A 87 16.94 11.12 8.54
CA ARG A 87 18.18 11.71 8.03
C ARG A 87 19.22 11.91 9.12
N HIS A 88 18.80 12.45 10.27
CA HIS A 88 19.67 12.72 11.41
C HIS A 88 20.08 11.42 12.14
N LEU A 89 19.13 10.50 12.31
CA LEU A 89 19.37 9.21 12.96
C LEU A 89 20.32 8.31 12.16
N GLU A 90 20.25 8.38 10.85
CA GLU A 90 21.13 7.65 9.93
C GLU A 90 22.46 8.39 9.64
N GLY A 91 22.55 9.67 9.99
CA GLY A 91 23.71 10.51 9.70
C GLY A 91 23.89 10.82 8.21
N ARG A 92 22.81 10.85 7.45
CA ARG A 92 22.82 11.11 6.00
C ARG A 92 22.94 12.62 5.68
N ALA A 93 23.58 12.93 4.57
CA ALA A 93 23.59 14.28 4.04
C ALA A 93 22.19 14.67 3.49
N PRO A 94 21.83 15.97 3.51
CA PRO A 94 20.59 16.45 2.93
C PRO A 94 20.41 16.02 1.47
N GLY A 95 19.18 15.61 1.10
CA GLY A 95 18.83 15.21 -0.27
C GLY A 95 19.32 13.82 -0.71
N THR A 96 20.11 13.13 0.11
CA THR A 96 20.59 11.79 -0.25
C THR A 96 19.47 10.75 -0.27
N MET A 97 19.68 9.74 -1.07
CA MET A 97 18.77 8.59 -1.22
C MET A 97 18.62 7.85 0.13
N PRO A 98 17.39 7.57 0.58
CA PRO A 98 17.17 6.78 1.79
C PRO A 98 17.50 5.30 1.57
N CYS A 99 17.85 4.59 2.64
CA CYS A 99 17.91 3.13 2.62
C CYS A 99 16.52 2.53 2.46
N THR A 100 16.43 1.49 1.66
CA THR A 100 15.20 0.75 1.37
C THR A 100 15.39 -0.74 1.62
N LEU A 101 14.31 -1.52 1.53
CA LEU A 101 14.38 -2.98 1.62
C LEU A 101 15.33 -3.58 0.55
N MET A 102 15.45 -2.92 -0.61
CA MET A 102 16.34 -3.37 -1.69
C MET A 102 17.81 -3.37 -1.28
N ASP A 103 18.21 -2.51 -0.34
CA ASP A 103 19.59 -2.41 0.15
C ASP A 103 20.03 -3.60 1.03
N TYR A 104 19.09 -4.45 1.45
CA TYR A 104 19.37 -5.68 2.21
C TYR A 104 19.59 -6.91 1.33
N PHE A 105 19.31 -6.82 0.03
CA PHE A 105 19.57 -7.91 -0.90
C PHE A 105 21.00 -7.88 -1.41
N PRO A 106 21.58 -9.04 -1.83
CA PRO A 106 22.83 -9.07 -2.56
C PRO A 106 22.75 -8.21 -3.83
N GLU A 107 23.89 -7.77 -4.36
CA GLU A 107 23.90 -6.98 -5.61
C GLU A 107 23.29 -7.74 -6.79
N ASP A 108 23.44 -9.06 -6.83
CA ASP A 108 22.84 -9.93 -7.85
C ASP A 108 21.48 -10.48 -7.40
N PHE A 109 20.46 -9.64 -7.43
CA PHE A 109 19.10 -10.05 -7.12
C PHE A 109 18.15 -9.84 -8.32
N LEU A 110 17.09 -10.61 -8.37
CA LEU A 110 16.01 -10.51 -9.34
C LEU A 110 14.79 -9.86 -8.72
N ILE A 111 14.28 -8.80 -9.34
CA ILE A 111 12.98 -8.23 -9.03
C ILE A 111 11.92 -8.87 -9.94
N ILE A 112 10.85 -9.37 -9.35
CA ILE A 112 9.66 -9.82 -10.07
C ILE A 112 8.56 -8.82 -9.77
N VAL A 113 8.12 -8.08 -10.80
CA VAL A 113 7.09 -7.05 -10.68
C VAL A 113 5.77 -7.63 -11.16
N ASP A 114 4.90 -7.96 -10.21
CA ASP A 114 3.55 -8.42 -10.50
C ASP A 114 2.65 -7.24 -10.87
N GLU A 115 1.71 -7.48 -11.83
CA GLU A 115 0.86 -6.45 -12.41
C GLU A 115 1.65 -5.18 -12.80
N SER A 116 2.75 -5.40 -13.52
CA SER A 116 3.77 -4.37 -13.78
C SER A 116 3.18 -3.10 -14.41
N HIS A 117 2.18 -3.25 -15.29
CA HIS A 117 1.47 -2.14 -15.95
C HIS A 117 0.77 -1.18 -14.97
N ILE A 118 0.53 -1.61 -13.72
CA ILE A 118 0.01 -0.77 -12.63
C ILE A 118 1.12 -0.42 -11.65
N THR A 119 1.95 -1.38 -11.29
CA THR A 119 2.98 -1.25 -10.24
C THR A 119 4.05 -0.23 -10.62
N ILE A 120 4.54 -0.25 -11.87
CA ILE A 120 5.58 0.68 -12.34
C ILE A 120 5.09 2.14 -12.31
N PRO A 121 3.91 2.49 -12.85
CA PRO A 121 3.36 3.84 -12.70
C PRO A 121 3.15 4.28 -11.25
N GLN A 122 2.76 3.36 -10.35
CA GLN A 122 2.62 3.67 -8.93
C GLN A 122 3.97 4.01 -8.28
N ILE A 123 5.01 3.22 -8.54
CA ILE A 123 6.37 3.51 -8.05
C ILE A 123 6.82 4.88 -8.53
N ARG A 124 6.59 5.21 -9.81
CA ARG A 124 6.93 6.52 -10.39
C ARG A 124 6.19 7.68 -9.70
N GLY A 125 4.93 7.47 -9.31
CA GLY A 125 4.10 8.48 -8.65
C GLY A 125 4.38 8.67 -7.15
N MET A 126 4.95 7.68 -6.47
CA MET A 126 5.14 7.69 -5.01
C MET A 126 5.96 8.90 -4.52
N TYR A 127 7.07 9.19 -5.17
CA TYR A 127 7.96 10.29 -4.78
C TYR A 127 7.25 11.65 -4.79
N PHE A 128 6.56 11.97 -5.87
CA PHE A 128 5.90 13.26 -6.04
C PHE A 128 4.71 13.43 -5.08
N GLY A 129 3.95 12.37 -4.84
CA GLY A 129 2.84 12.37 -3.89
C GLY A 129 3.30 12.61 -2.46
N ASP A 130 4.35 11.89 -2.02
CA ASP A 130 4.93 12.06 -0.69
C ASP A 130 5.55 13.46 -0.51
N ARG A 131 6.33 13.92 -1.50
CA ARG A 131 6.96 15.24 -1.48
C ARG A 131 5.93 16.37 -1.36
N SER A 132 4.87 16.34 -2.17
CA SER A 132 3.80 17.36 -2.12
C SER A 132 3.17 17.45 -0.73
N ARG A 133 2.80 16.30 -0.15
CA ARG A 133 2.23 16.22 1.20
C ARG A 133 3.18 16.76 2.26
N LYS A 134 4.45 16.35 2.23
CA LYS A 134 5.45 16.74 3.23
C LYS A 134 5.86 18.20 3.12
N THR A 135 5.94 18.75 1.90
CA THR A 135 6.19 20.19 1.70
C THR A 135 5.13 21.01 2.43
N THR A 136 3.85 20.69 2.26
CA THR A 136 2.78 21.35 3.01
C THR A 136 2.99 21.25 4.53
N LEU A 137 3.37 20.08 5.06
CA LEU A 137 3.60 19.91 6.50
C LEU A 137 4.80 20.74 7.02
N VAL A 138 5.84 20.90 6.21
CA VAL A 138 7.01 21.74 6.53
C VAL A 138 6.62 23.23 6.49
N ASP A 139 5.93 23.69 5.44
CA ASP A 139 5.54 25.08 5.25
C ASP A 139 4.62 25.61 6.36
N TYR A 140 3.82 24.71 6.96
CA TYR A 140 2.94 25.04 8.08
C TYR A 140 3.50 24.67 9.46
N GLY A 141 4.79 24.37 9.58
CA GLY A 141 5.46 24.13 10.86
C GLY A 141 5.06 22.83 11.57
N PHE A 142 4.58 21.83 10.85
CA PHE A 142 4.29 20.50 11.42
C PHE A 142 5.48 19.53 11.37
N ARG A 143 6.47 19.81 10.50
CA ARG A 143 7.67 19.00 10.34
C ARG A 143 8.87 19.89 10.04
N LEU A 144 10.07 19.40 10.42
CA LEU A 144 11.32 20.02 9.99
C LEU A 144 11.59 19.73 8.51
N PRO A 145 12.39 20.56 7.82
CA PRO A 145 12.77 20.31 6.43
C PRO A 145 13.40 18.94 6.18
N SER A 146 14.14 18.39 7.16
CA SER A 146 14.74 17.05 7.11
C SER A 146 13.72 15.93 6.91
N ALA A 147 12.46 16.13 7.26
CA ALA A 147 11.40 15.16 7.01
C ALA A 147 11.17 14.89 5.51
N LEU A 148 11.58 15.80 4.63
CA LEU A 148 11.56 15.62 3.17
C LEU A 148 12.51 14.52 2.70
N ASP A 149 13.55 14.21 3.49
CA ASP A 149 14.55 13.19 3.16
C ASP A 149 14.13 11.76 3.61
N ASN A 150 13.06 11.64 4.40
CA ASN A 150 12.35 10.38 4.60
C ASN A 150 11.30 10.21 3.50
N ARG A 151 11.67 9.66 2.39
CA ARG A 151 10.89 9.63 1.16
C ARG A 151 11.01 8.32 0.41
N PRO A 152 10.05 7.96 -0.45
CA PRO A 152 10.28 6.93 -1.44
C PRO A 152 11.48 7.30 -2.33
N LEU A 153 12.09 6.31 -2.94
CA LEU A 153 13.03 6.56 -4.04
C LEU A 153 12.31 7.32 -5.16
N ASN A 154 13.02 8.23 -5.83
CA ASN A 154 12.54 8.68 -7.12
C ASN A 154 12.71 7.56 -8.16
N PHE A 155 12.11 7.70 -9.34
CA PHE A 155 12.09 6.60 -10.29
C PHE A 155 13.49 6.25 -10.83
N GLU A 156 14.35 7.24 -11.04
CA GLU A 156 15.74 7.04 -11.49
C GLU A 156 16.57 6.32 -10.41
N GLU A 157 16.40 6.69 -9.14
CA GLU A 157 17.03 6.00 -8.02
C GLU A 157 16.56 4.54 -7.91
N PHE A 158 15.27 4.30 -8.14
CA PHE A 158 14.72 2.94 -8.18
C PHE A 158 15.35 2.13 -9.31
N GLU A 159 15.39 2.66 -10.53
CA GLU A 159 15.98 2.00 -11.69
C GLU A 159 17.49 1.73 -11.47
N SER A 160 18.21 2.64 -10.84
CA SER A 160 19.64 2.49 -10.57
C SER A 160 20.00 1.33 -9.63
N LYS A 161 19.04 0.88 -8.82
CA LYS A 161 19.21 -0.26 -7.91
C LYS A 161 18.89 -1.61 -8.54
N ILE A 162 18.34 -1.62 -9.73
CA ILE A 162 17.89 -2.85 -10.38
C ILE A 162 19.03 -3.48 -11.16
N ASN A 163 19.30 -4.75 -10.86
CA ASN A 163 20.19 -5.57 -11.67
C ASN A 163 19.41 -6.36 -12.73
N GLN A 164 18.40 -7.13 -12.29
CA GLN A 164 17.56 -7.92 -13.18
C GLN A 164 16.09 -7.71 -12.80
N MET A 165 15.22 -7.59 -13.80
CA MET A 165 13.79 -7.40 -13.60
C MET A 165 12.98 -8.34 -14.50
N MET A 166 11.94 -8.93 -13.93
CA MET A 166 10.92 -9.69 -14.64
C MET A 166 9.58 -8.98 -14.48
N PHE A 167 8.95 -8.65 -15.58
CA PHE A 167 7.60 -8.09 -15.60
C PHE A 167 6.58 -9.22 -15.72
N VAL A 168 5.56 -9.21 -14.88
CA VAL A 168 4.40 -10.10 -14.97
C VAL A 168 3.16 -9.24 -15.16
N SER A 169 2.48 -9.41 -16.29
CA SER A 169 1.30 -8.62 -16.63
C SER A 169 0.45 -9.31 -17.69
N ALA A 170 -0.87 -9.25 -17.54
CA ALA A 170 -1.80 -9.65 -18.60
C ALA A 170 -1.93 -8.59 -19.70
N THR A 171 -1.62 -7.33 -19.39
CA THR A 171 -1.76 -6.17 -20.29
C THR A 171 -0.53 -5.26 -20.14
N PRO A 172 0.66 -5.70 -20.61
CA PRO A 172 1.88 -4.91 -20.51
C PRO A 172 1.72 -3.56 -21.20
N SER A 173 2.38 -2.54 -20.63
CA SER A 173 2.33 -1.16 -21.09
C SER A 173 3.57 -0.78 -21.91
N VAL A 174 3.70 0.50 -22.22
CA VAL A 174 4.82 1.03 -23.01
C VAL A 174 6.16 0.80 -22.30
N TYR A 175 6.20 0.96 -20.97
CA TYR A 175 7.44 0.80 -20.19
C TYR A 175 8.01 -0.61 -20.32
N GLU A 176 7.16 -1.64 -20.19
CA GLU A 176 7.59 -3.03 -20.36
C GLU A 176 8.10 -3.27 -21.78
N ALA A 177 7.37 -2.77 -22.78
CA ALA A 177 7.75 -2.96 -24.18
C ALA A 177 9.10 -2.30 -24.54
N GLU A 178 9.47 -1.21 -23.87
CA GLU A 178 10.75 -0.51 -24.08
C GLU A 178 11.92 -1.17 -23.34
N HIS A 179 11.64 -1.94 -22.26
CA HIS A 179 12.68 -2.51 -21.38
C HIS A 179 12.77 -4.03 -21.44
N GLU A 180 11.87 -4.71 -22.13
CA GLU A 180 11.92 -6.17 -22.28
C GLU A 180 13.01 -6.60 -23.25
N LEU A 181 13.77 -7.61 -22.86
CA LEU A 181 14.70 -8.33 -23.74
C LEU A 181 14.01 -9.51 -24.43
N ASN A 182 13.12 -10.19 -23.71
CA ASN A 182 12.35 -11.32 -24.19
C ASN A 182 10.92 -11.23 -23.66
N ARG A 183 9.96 -11.56 -24.52
CA ARG A 183 8.56 -11.70 -24.15
C ARG A 183 8.12 -13.15 -24.22
N VAL A 184 7.51 -13.64 -23.15
CA VAL A 184 6.95 -15.00 -23.08
C VAL A 184 5.48 -14.88 -22.72
N GLU A 185 4.62 -15.59 -23.45
CA GLU A 185 3.18 -15.58 -23.21
C GLU A 185 2.75 -16.95 -22.64
N GLN A 186 2.00 -16.92 -21.55
CA GLN A 186 1.33 -18.09 -21.00
C GLN A 186 -0.15 -18.06 -21.39
N ILE A 187 -0.49 -18.75 -22.47
CA ILE A 187 -1.84 -18.76 -23.03
C ILE A 187 -2.70 -19.89 -22.42
N ILE A 188 -2.06 -20.92 -21.91
CA ILE A 188 -2.76 -22.11 -21.41
C ILE A 188 -3.43 -21.82 -20.05
N ARG A 189 -4.74 -21.98 -19.99
CA ARG A 189 -5.54 -21.91 -18.77
C ARG A 189 -6.01 -23.34 -18.40
N PRO A 190 -5.31 -24.05 -17.50
CA PRO A 190 -5.58 -25.46 -17.23
C PRO A 190 -6.87 -25.74 -16.46
N THR A 191 -7.67 -24.70 -16.15
CA THR A 191 -8.91 -24.84 -15.38
C THR A 191 -10.06 -25.48 -16.13
N GLY A 192 -10.00 -25.58 -17.47
CA GLY A 192 -11.08 -26.07 -18.32
C GLY A 192 -12.35 -25.19 -18.32
N LEU A 193 -12.28 -23.99 -17.75
CA LEU A 193 -13.40 -23.07 -17.64
C LEU A 193 -13.27 -21.97 -18.68
N LEU A 194 -14.32 -21.74 -19.43
CA LEU A 194 -14.41 -20.63 -20.38
C LEU A 194 -14.46 -19.31 -19.65
N ASP A 195 -14.05 -18.23 -20.34
CA ASP A 195 -14.29 -16.90 -19.86
C ASP A 195 -15.79 -16.60 -19.75
N PRO A 196 -16.22 -15.76 -18.79
CA PRO A 196 -17.64 -15.47 -18.63
C PRO A 196 -18.17 -14.70 -19.86
N GLU A 197 -19.42 -14.97 -20.23
CA GLU A 197 -20.11 -14.19 -21.23
C GLU A 197 -20.31 -12.74 -20.75
N ILE A 198 -19.96 -11.78 -21.58
CA ILE A 198 -20.07 -10.35 -21.27
C ILE A 198 -21.25 -9.76 -22.03
N SER A 199 -22.21 -9.18 -21.31
CA SER A 199 -23.33 -8.43 -21.85
C SER A 199 -23.21 -6.96 -21.47
N VAL A 200 -23.12 -6.08 -22.49
CA VAL A 200 -23.12 -4.62 -22.28
C VAL A 200 -24.54 -4.11 -22.43
N ARG A 201 -25.03 -3.38 -21.42
CA ARG A 201 -26.41 -2.90 -21.36
C ARG A 201 -26.46 -1.38 -21.21
N PRO A 202 -27.59 -0.72 -21.65
CA PRO A 202 -27.79 0.71 -21.47
C PRO A 202 -27.80 1.12 -20.00
N VAL A 203 -27.33 2.34 -19.72
CA VAL A 203 -27.33 2.92 -18.37
C VAL A 203 -28.77 3.32 -17.93
N THR A 204 -29.62 3.71 -18.88
CA THR A 204 -31.01 4.08 -18.60
C THR A 204 -31.78 2.86 -18.10
N GLY A 205 -32.39 2.96 -16.91
CA GLY A 205 -33.12 1.87 -16.28
C GLY A 205 -32.21 0.76 -15.71
N GLN A 206 -30.91 1.00 -15.55
CA GLN A 206 -29.95 -0.02 -15.13
C GLN A 206 -30.26 -0.66 -13.77
N ILE A 207 -30.90 0.06 -12.85
CA ILE A 207 -31.20 -0.46 -11.50
C ILE A 207 -32.34 -1.47 -11.55
N ASP A 208 -33.39 -1.18 -12.34
CA ASP A 208 -34.52 -2.10 -12.53
C ASP A 208 -34.09 -3.34 -13.31
N ASP A 209 -33.25 -3.15 -14.31
CA ASP A 209 -32.65 -4.26 -15.08
C ASP A 209 -31.75 -5.13 -14.16
N LEU A 210 -30.92 -4.50 -13.33
CA LEU A 210 -30.10 -5.20 -12.35
C LEU A 210 -30.96 -6.02 -11.38
N LEU A 211 -32.02 -5.44 -10.82
CA LEU A 211 -32.92 -6.13 -9.91
C LEU A 211 -33.57 -7.35 -10.59
N SER A 212 -33.99 -7.19 -11.86
CA SER A 212 -34.52 -8.29 -12.66
C SER A 212 -33.52 -9.44 -12.82
N GLU A 213 -32.27 -9.13 -13.16
CA GLU A 213 -31.22 -10.16 -13.32
C GLU A 213 -30.84 -10.81 -11.98
N VAL A 214 -30.77 -10.02 -10.90
CA VAL A 214 -30.54 -10.54 -9.55
C VAL A 214 -31.64 -11.55 -9.20
N ASN A 215 -32.90 -11.24 -9.43
CA ASN A 215 -34.02 -12.14 -9.13
C ASN A 215 -33.98 -13.41 -9.99
N LYS A 216 -33.58 -13.32 -11.25
CA LYS A 216 -33.43 -14.49 -12.14
C LYS A 216 -32.33 -15.43 -11.65
N GLU A 217 -31.16 -14.87 -11.25
CA GLU A 217 -30.04 -15.68 -10.82
C GLU A 217 -30.25 -16.26 -9.40
N THR A 218 -30.84 -15.51 -8.49
CA THR A 218 -31.16 -16.01 -7.15
C THR A 218 -32.24 -17.10 -7.19
N ALA A 219 -33.19 -17.03 -8.11
CA ALA A 219 -34.17 -18.11 -8.32
C ALA A 219 -33.50 -19.43 -8.79
N LYS A 220 -32.36 -19.34 -9.48
CA LYS A 220 -31.53 -20.48 -9.85
C LYS A 220 -30.58 -20.94 -8.72
N LYS A 221 -30.62 -20.30 -7.56
CA LYS A 221 -29.69 -20.47 -6.43
C LYS A 221 -28.25 -20.07 -6.76
N ASN A 222 -28.04 -19.20 -7.74
CA ASN A 222 -26.76 -18.63 -8.04
C ASN A 222 -26.45 -17.44 -7.12
N LYS A 223 -25.16 -17.17 -6.91
CA LYS A 223 -24.69 -16.00 -6.17
C LYS A 223 -24.35 -14.88 -7.12
N VAL A 224 -24.63 -13.64 -6.69
CA VAL A 224 -24.39 -12.44 -7.51
C VAL A 224 -23.40 -11.52 -6.80
N LEU A 225 -22.39 -11.06 -7.55
CA LEU A 225 -21.43 -10.04 -7.11
C LEU A 225 -21.69 -8.74 -7.87
N ILE A 226 -21.88 -7.65 -7.15
CA ILE A 226 -22.14 -6.33 -7.75
C ILE A 226 -21.01 -5.38 -7.36
N THR A 227 -20.32 -4.85 -8.36
CA THR A 227 -19.26 -3.86 -8.15
C THR A 227 -19.74 -2.47 -8.52
N THR A 228 -19.52 -1.49 -7.64
CA THR A 228 -19.84 -0.09 -7.84
C THR A 228 -18.59 0.78 -7.87
N LEU A 229 -18.72 2.01 -8.37
CA LEU A 229 -17.59 2.94 -8.47
C LEU A 229 -17.27 3.66 -7.15
N THR A 230 -18.28 3.85 -6.27
CA THR A 230 -18.10 4.58 -5.01
C THR A 230 -18.72 3.85 -3.84
N LYS A 231 -18.24 4.13 -2.60
CA LYS A 231 -18.82 3.61 -1.35
C LYS A 231 -20.31 3.97 -1.24
N ARG A 232 -20.64 5.22 -1.49
CA ARG A 232 -22.01 5.72 -1.39
C ARG A 232 -22.96 4.97 -2.35
N MET A 233 -22.55 4.76 -3.60
CA MET A 233 -23.33 3.96 -4.55
C MET A 233 -23.56 2.53 -4.06
N ALA A 234 -22.54 1.92 -3.44
CA ALA A 234 -22.67 0.56 -2.90
C ALA A 234 -23.64 0.52 -1.72
N GLU A 235 -23.58 1.49 -0.83
CA GLU A 235 -24.46 1.63 0.32
C GLU A 235 -25.92 1.86 -0.12
N ASP A 236 -26.16 2.85 -0.97
CA ASP A 236 -27.48 3.19 -1.50
C ASP A 236 -28.09 2.00 -2.25
N LEU A 237 -27.31 1.31 -3.08
CA LEU A 237 -27.75 0.13 -3.82
C LEU A 237 -28.06 -1.05 -2.88
N THR A 238 -27.28 -1.24 -1.84
CA THR A 238 -27.51 -2.30 -0.85
C THR A 238 -28.84 -2.07 -0.11
N ILE A 239 -29.13 -0.83 0.29
CA ILE A 239 -30.39 -0.45 0.93
C ILE A 239 -31.55 -0.73 -0.02
N TYR A 240 -31.47 -0.24 -1.24
CA TYR A 240 -32.49 -0.46 -2.26
C TYR A 240 -32.80 -1.95 -2.52
N LEU A 241 -31.75 -2.78 -2.70
CA LEU A 241 -31.93 -4.22 -2.92
C LEU A 241 -32.56 -4.90 -1.70
N LYS A 242 -32.18 -4.49 -0.48
CA LYS A 242 -32.73 -5.01 0.77
C LYS A 242 -34.23 -4.66 0.92
N GLU A 243 -34.62 -3.43 0.59
CA GLU A 243 -36.01 -2.97 0.59
C GLU A 243 -36.87 -3.74 -0.44
N ASN A 244 -36.27 -4.20 -1.53
CA ASN A 244 -36.92 -5.04 -2.54
C ASN A 244 -36.82 -6.55 -2.23
N GLY A 245 -36.53 -6.93 -0.99
CA GLY A 245 -36.56 -8.30 -0.51
C GLY A 245 -35.38 -9.17 -0.90
N VAL A 246 -34.31 -8.62 -1.47
CA VAL A 246 -33.08 -9.34 -1.83
C VAL A 246 -32.24 -9.58 -0.58
N ARG A 247 -31.77 -10.83 -0.39
CA ARG A 247 -30.79 -11.16 0.66
C ARG A 247 -29.40 -10.68 0.27
N VAL A 248 -29.07 -9.44 0.65
CA VAL A 248 -27.86 -8.74 0.22
C VAL A 248 -26.98 -8.35 1.41
N ARG A 249 -25.66 -8.40 1.22
CA ARG A 249 -24.66 -7.82 2.10
C ARG A 249 -23.75 -6.83 1.36
N TYR A 250 -23.14 -5.93 2.11
CA TYR A 250 -22.20 -4.94 1.63
C TYR A 250 -20.78 -5.27 2.11
N LEU A 251 -19.79 -5.07 1.23
CA LEU A 251 -18.37 -5.23 1.53
C LEU A 251 -17.60 -3.96 1.15
N HIS A 252 -16.88 -3.36 2.10
CA HIS A 252 -16.06 -2.17 1.88
C HIS A 252 -14.65 -2.32 2.47
N SER A 253 -13.77 -1.33 2.20
CA SER A 253 -12.37 -1.36 2.61
C SER A 253 -12.15 -1.30 4.12
N ASP A 254 -13.11 -0.73 4.86
CA ASP A 254 -12.97 -0.45 6.29
C ASP A 254 -13.50 -1.61 7.17
N ILE A 255 -13.97 -2.69 6.54
CA ILE A 255 -14.38 -3.92 7.23
C ILE A 255 -13.14 -4.69 7.68
N ASP A 256 -13.12 -5.08 8.96
CA ASP A 256 -12.05 -5.86 9.55
C ASP A 256 -11.87 -7.21 8.82
N THR A 257 -10.65 -7.73 8.87
CA THR A 257 -10.28 -8.97 8.18
C THR A 257 -11.11 -10.17 8.64
N LEU A 258 -11.42 -10.25 9.94
CA LEU A 258 -12.26 -11.33 10.49
C LEU A 258 -13.70 -11.23 9.97
N GLU A 259 -14.30 -10.06 10.00
CA GLU A 259 -15.65 -9.83 9.49
C GLU A 259 -15.72 -10.10 7.97
N ARG A 260 -14.67 -9.74 7.21
CA ARG A 260 -14.57 -10.08 5.78
C ARG A 260 -14.59 -11.58 5.56
N ALA A 261 -13.87 -12.34 6.36
CA ALA A 261 -13.86 -13.81 6.28
C ALA A 261 -15.24 -14.39 6.61
N GLU A 262 -15.95 -13.82 7.58
CA GLU A 262 -17.32 -14.23 7.93
C GLU A 262 -18.29 -13.94 6.79
N ILE A 263 -18.23 -12.77 6.17
CA ILE A 263 -19.10 -12.44 5.02
C ILE A 263 -18.90 -13.43 3.88
N ILE A 264 -17.65 -13.78 3.56
CA ILE A 264 -17.35 -14.77 2.51
C ILE A 264 -17.87 -16.16 2.89
N ARG A 265 -17.71 -16.56 4.14
CA ARG A 265 -18.24 -17.83 4.66
C ARG A 265 -19.77 -17.85 4.58
N ASP A 266 -20.43 -16.80 5.04
CA ASP A 266 -21.89 -16.69 5.03
C ASP A 266 -22.47 -16.75 3.62
N MET A 267 -21.78 -16.18 2.64
CA MET A 267 -22.17 -16.30 1.22
C MET A 267 -22.11 -17.75 0.73
N ARG A 268 -21.08 -18.51 1.14
CA ARG A 268 -20.93 -19.94 0.82
C ARG A 268 -21.96 -20.80 1.54
N MET A 269 -22.36 -20.39 2.74
CA MET A 269 -23.37 -21.09 3.56
C MET A 269 -24.82 -20.70 3.24
N ASP A 270 -25.06 -20.03 2.12
CA ASP A 270 -26.40 -19.60 1.68
C ASP A 270 -27.14 -18.65 2.64
N VAL A 271 -26.44 -17.94 3.50
CA VAL A 271 -27.04 -16.93 4.40
C VAL A 271 -27.59 -15.75 3.60
N PHE A 272 -26.91 -15.36 2.53
CA PHE A 272 -27.34 -14.33 1.58
C PHE A 272 -26.92 -14.66 0.15
N ASP A 273 -27.49 -13.95 -0.84
CA ASP A 273 -27.34 -14.27 -2.26
C ASP A 273 -26.51 -13.23 -3.02
N VAL A 274 -26.54 -12.00 -2.57
CA VAL A 274 -25.93 -10.88 -3.28
C VAL A 274 -24.90 -10.18 -2.42
N LEU A 275 -23.71 -9.95 -2.98
CA LEU A 275 -22.66 -9.15 -2.36
C LEU A 275 -22.40 -7.90 -3.18
N VAL A 276 -22.56 -6.73 -2.55
CA VAL A 276 -22.30 -5.42 -3.17
C VAL A 276 -21.04 -4.83 -2.60
N GLY A 277 -20.23 -4.18 -3.40
CA GLY A 277 -19.06 -3.43 -2.89
C GLY A 277 -18.21 -2.81 -3.98
N ILE A 278 -17.07 -2.24 -3.55
CA ILE A 278 -16.09 -1.63 -4.42
C ILE A 278 -14.92 -2.59 -4.59
N ASN A 279 -14.43 -2.78 -5.81
CA ASN A 279 -13.27 -3.64 -6.10
C ASN A 279 -13.36 -5.01 -5.41
N LEU A 280 -14.53 -5.60 -5.42
CA LEU A 280 -14.80 -6.88 -4.78
C LEU A 280 -13.88 -7.97 -5.32
N LEU A 281 -13.09 -8.58 -4.42
CA LEU A 281 -12.44 -9.86 -4.62
C LEU A 281 -11.58 -10.00 -5.90
N ARG A 282 -11.01 -8.90 -6.43
CA ARG A 282 -10.25 -8.92 -7.68
C ARG A 282 -9.14 -9.98 -7.69
N ALA A 283 -8.35 -10.06 -6.61
CA ALA A 283 -7.24 -11.01 -6.51
C ALA A 283 -7.62 -12.39 -5.93
N VAL A 284 -8.71 -12.47 -5.17
CA VAL A 284 -9.11 -13.66 -4.39
C VAL A 284 -10.18 -14.49 -5.08
N SER A 285 -10.90 -13.91 -6.05
CA SER A 285 -12.05 -14.57 -6.70
C SER A 285 -11.70 -15.82 -7.49
N TYR A 286 -10.47 -15.90 -8.02
CA TYR A 286 -10.06 -17.05 -8.83
C TYR A 286 -9.74 -18.31 -8.03
N THR A 287 -9.36 -18.21 -6.78
CA THR A 287 -8.91 -19.34 -5.97
C THR A 287 -9.89 -19.79 -4.89
N HIS A 288 -10.72 -18.89 -4.36
CA HIS A 288 -11.53 -19.16 -3.17
C HIS A 288 -13.05 -19.24 -3.39
N LEU A 289 -13.59 -18.75 -4.49
CA LEU A 289 -15.02 -18.82 -4.78
C LEU A 289 -15.44 -20.10 -5.52
N ARG A 290 -14.49 -20.98 -5.85
CA ARG A 290 -14.71 -22.23 -6.59
C ARG A 290 -14.54 -23.51 -5.79
N ALA A 291 -14.25 -23.42 -4.52
CA ALA A 291 -14.14 -24.62 -3.67
C ALA A 291 -15.47 -24.99 -3.03
#